data_ac899fadf624303e9a737b398c4de7ea
#
_entry.id   ac899fadf624303e9a737b398c4de7ea
#
_cell.length_a   1.000
_cell.length_b   1.000
_cell.length_c   1.000
_cell.angle_alpha   90.00
_cell.angle_beta   90.00
_cell.angle_gamma   90.00
#
_symmetry.space_group_name_H-M   'P 1'
#
loop_
_entity.id
_entity.type
_entity.pdbx_description
1 polymer ?
#
loop_
_entity_poly.entity_id
_entity_poly.type
_entity_poly.pdbx_seq_one_letter_code
_entity_poly.pdbx_strand_id
1 'polypeptide(L)'
;MDEAAATRRAALDAVEDVKPDRLRDRIAEHVRAGSMVPGVVTILSVRAATDGTASGATTADDTLLDAVERRAAGVQLIYDGLRLTRQLSHDEPWRTGGKETGDLDVLVADVLVARGFYLLSRTKAAETAVETVRAFGHDQTLRETDEDPALDRNLEADVVRLAIVAGAGLRETALSPGVTELATTLAGEFETQPTAGFLDVENLALETLVDRLAAVTPDSGVGEGLTTSVDD
;
A
#
# COMPACT_ATOMS: atom_id res chain seq x y z
N MET A 1 -12.94 10.72 0.62
CA MET A 1 -13.43 10.36 -0.75
C MET A 1 -12.45 10.77 -1.84
N ASP A 2 -11.76 11.88 -1.67
CA ASP A 2 -10.75 12.35 -2.65
C ASP A 2 -9.53 11.42 -2.75
N GLU A 3 -9.12 10.78 -1.64
CA GLU A 3 -7.96 9.89 -1.56
C GLU A 3 -8.12 8.64 -2.43
N ALA A 4 -9.29 8.02 -2.41
CA ALA A 4 -9.57 6.84 -3.24
C ALA A 4 -9.57 7.21 -4.74
N ALA A 5 -10.12 8.37 -5.10
CA ALA A 5 -10.10 8.89 -6.46
C ALA A 5 -8.67 9.24 -6.90
N ALA A 6 -7.88 9.86 -6.04
CA ALA A 6 -6.47 10.19 -6.29
C ALA A 6 -5.64 8.91 -6.48
N THR A 7 -5.78 7.93 -5.59
CA THR A 7 -5.11 6.62 -5.70
C THR A 7 -5.45 5.94 -7.03
N ARG A 8 -6.75 5.87 -7.37
CA ARG A 8 -7.20 5.21 -8.61
C ARG A 8 -6.64 5.90 -9.85
N ARG A 9 -6.65 7.25 -9.88
CA ARG A 9 -6.06 8.02 -10.97
C ARG A 9 -4.58 7.70 -11.11
N ALA A 10 -3.80 7.83 -10.04
CA ALA A 10 -2.36 7.57 -10.06
C ALA A 10 -2.02 6.12 -10.44
N ALA A 11 -2.82 5.14 -10.02
CA ALA A 11 -2.64 3.75 -10.42
C ALA A 11 -2.92 3.54 -11.92
N LEU A 12 -3.94 4.18 -12.49
CA LEU A 12 -4.25 4.12 -13.92
C LEU A 12 -3.17 4.83 -14.75
N ASP A 13 -2.70 5.99 -14.33
CA ASP A 13 -1.63 6.74 -14.99
C ASP A 13 -0.33 5.93 -15.01
N ALA A 14 -0.04 5.19 -13.94
CA ALA A 14 1.15 4.36 -13.84
C ALA A 14 1.18 3.17 -14.84
N VAL A 15 0.07 2.84 -15.46
CA VAL A 15 -0.06 1.72 -16.42
C VAL A 15 -0.49 2.17 -17.82
N GLU A 16 -0.59 3.48 -18.06
CA GLU A 16 -1.07 4.05 -19.32
C GLU A 16 -0.21 3.65 -20.54
N ASP A 17 1.08 3.50 -20.35
CA ASP A 17 2.05 3.13 -21.39
C ASP A 17 2.08 1.62 -21.73
N VAL A 18 1.30 0.79 -21.03
CA VAL A 18 1.28 -0.67 -21.24
C VAL A 18 0.73 -1.00 -22.62
N LYS A 19 1.38 -1.94 -23.30
CA LYS A 19 0.99 -2.47 -24.61
C LYS A 19 0.93 -3.99 -24.59
N PRO A 20 0.06 -4.61 -25.39
CA PRO A 20 -0.93 -4.00 -26.30
C PRO A 20 -2.14 -3.41 -25.54
N ASP A 21 -2.97 -2.64 -26.24
CA ASP A 21 -4.13 -1.95 -25.68
C ASP A 21 -5.09 -2.92 -24.93
N ARG A 22 -5.29 -4.13 -25.47
CA ARG A 22 -6.10 -5.17 -24.80
C ARG A 22 -5.60 -5.48 -23.38
N LEU A 23 -4.29 -5.53 -23.16
CA LEU A 23 -3.69 -5.77 -21.84
C LEU A 23 -3.91 -4.56 -20.93
N ARG A 24 -3.63 -3.36 -21.44
CA ARG A 24 -3.85 -2.11 -20.69
C ARG A 24 -5.33 -1.97 -20.26
N ASP A 25 -6.26 -2.21 -21.18
CA ASP A 25 -7.69 -2.08 -20.90
C ASP A 25 -8.14 -3.10 -19.84
N ARG A 26 -7.60 -4.32 -19.86
CA ARG A 26 -7.85 -5.33 -18.84
C ARG A 26 -7.28 -4.96 -17.48
N ILE A 27 -6.06 -4.39 -17.44
CA ILE A 27 -5.48 -3.83 -16.21
C ILE A 27 -6.40 -2.74 -15.64
N ALA A 28 -6.85 -1.82 -16.50
CA ALA A 28 -7.72 -0.73 -16.08
C ALA A 28 -9.07 -1.21 -15.51
N GLU A 29 -9.63 -2.32 -16.03
CA GLU A 29 -10.82 -2.96 -15.45
C GLU A 29 -10.56 -3.44 -14.01
N HIS A 30 -9.45 -4.15 -13.76
CA HIS A 30 -9.09 -4.64 -12.44
C HIS A 30 -8.86 -3.50 -11.44
N VAL A 31 -8.13 -2.45 -11.84
CA VAL A 31 -7.89 -1.28 -10.99
C VAL A 31 -9.19 -0.53 -10.66
N ARG A 32 -10.12 -0.39 -11.63
CA ARG A 32 -11.39 0.28 -11.38
C ARG A 32 -12.33 -0.51 -10.48
N ALA A 33 -12.30 -1.83 -10.56
CA ALA A 33 -13.12 -2.72 -9.76
C ALA A 33 -12.54 -2.98 -8.36
N GLY A 34 -11.26 -2.68 -8.13
CA GLY A 34 -10.56 -2.94 -6.87
C GLY A 34 -10.91 -1.96 -5.76
N SER A 35 -10.75 -2.41 -4.53
CA SER A 35 -10.77 -1.54 -3.34
C SER A 35 -9.52 -0.66 -3.31
N MET A 36 -9.66 0.62 -3.05
CA MET A 36 -8.55 1.59 -2.95
C MET A 36 -7.98 1.72 -1.53
N VAL A 37 -8.36 0.85 -0.62
CA VAL A 37 -7.91 0.91 0.79
C VAL A 37 -6.39 0.96 0.94
N PRO A 38 -5.58 0.14 0.25
CA PRO A 38 -4.13 0.21 0.37
C PRO A 38 -3.54 1.59 0.09
N GLY A 39 -3.94 2.18 -1.03
CA GLY A 39 -3.48 3.52 -1.40
C GLY A 39 -4.01 4.61 -0.48
N VAL A 40 -5.26 4.52 -0.03
CA VAL A 40 -5.85 5.46 0.95
C VAL A 40 -5.07 5.40 2.26
N VAL A 41 -4.78 4.22 2.80
CA VAL A 41 -3.95 4.05 4.01
C VAL A 41 -2.57 4.67 3.82
N THR A 42 -1.96 4.52 2.63
CA THR A 42 -0.68 5.16 2.32
C THR A 42 -0.78 6.69 2.40
N ILE A 43 -1.80 7.31 1.79
CA ILE A 43 -2.00 8.76 1.80
C ILE A 43 -2.23 9.27 3.22
N LEU A 44 -3.07 8.59 4.00
CA LEU A 44 -3.37 8.96 5.39
C LEU A 44 -2.14 8.84 6.28
N SER A 45 -1.29 7.84 6.04
CA SER A 45 -0.01 7.69 6.76
C SER A 45 0.96 8.84 6.48
N VAL A 46 0.95 9.40 5.26
CA VAL A 46 1.71 10.63 4.95
C VAL A 46 1.16 11.81 5.73
N ARG A 47 -0.18 12.00 5.73
CA ARG A 47 -0.81 13.13 6.44
C ARG A 47 -0.50 13.09 7.93
N ALA A 48 -0.71 11.95 8.57
CA ALA A 48 -0.39 11.79 9.98
C ALA A 48 1.08 12.14 10.30
N ALA A 49 2.00 11.79 9.39
CA ALA A 49 3.41 12.16 9.53
C ALA A 49 3.71 13.65 9.23
N THR A 50 2.75 14.41 8.69
CA THR A 50 2.96 15.82 8.27
C THR A 50 2.17 16.84 9.08
N ASP A 51 1.13 16.46 9.82
CA ASP A 51 0.27 17.39 10.56
C ASP A 51 1.00 18.16 11.67
N GLY A 52 2.21 17.72 12.07
CA GLY A 52 3.11 18.46 12.96
C GLY A 52 3.92 19.59 12.28
N THR A 53 3.91 19.74 10.95
CA THR A 53 4.80 20.64 10.23
C THR A 53 4.13 21.54 9.18
N ALA A 54 2.81 21.66 9.19
CA ALA A 54 2.07 22.46 8.19
C ALA A 54 2.24 23.96 8.44
N SER A 55 3.29 24.56 7.88
CA SER A 55 3.36 26.01 7.62
C SER A 55 4.16 26.31 6.36
N GLY A 56 3.44 26.59 5.30
CA GLY A 56 3.89 27.38 4.15
C GLY A 56 4.76 26.70 3.12
N ALA A 57 4.18 26.29 1.95
CA ALA A 57 4.87 26.37 0.66
C ALA A 57 3.98 25.96 -0.52
N THR A 58 3.96 26.76 -1.57
CA THR A 58 3.09 26.57 -2.75
C THR A 58 3.74 25.84 -3.94
N THR A 59 5.04 25.67 -4.01
CA THR A 59 5.74 24.92 -5.09
C THR A 59 6.38 23.61 -4.61
N ALA A 60 6.66 23.48 -3.32
CA ALA A 60 7.02 22.19 -2.70
C ALA A 60 5.82 21.24 -2.62
N ASP A 61 4.61 21.76 -2.75
CA ASP A 61 3.35 21.04 -2.57
C ASP A 61 3.07 20.08 -3.75
N ASP A 62 3.26 20.51 -5.00
CA ASP A 62 3.00 19.68 -6.18
C ASP A 62 3.96 18.48 -6.26
N THR A 63 5.26 18.69 -6.01
CA THR A 63 6.24 17.59 -6.01
C THR A 63 6.00 16.59 -4.87
N LEU A 64 5.53 17.10 -3.74
CA LEU A 64 5.16 16.25 -2.61
C LEU A 64 3.90 15.44 -2.92
N LEU A 65 2.88 16.08 -3.50
CA LEU A 65 1.65 15.40 -3.93
C LEU A 65 1.94 14.28 -4.92
N ASP A 66 2.77 14.54 -5.94
CA ASP A 66 3.22 13.53 -6.90
C ASP A 66 3.93 12.35 -6.19
N ALA A 67 4.79 12.65 -5.23
CA ALA A 67 5.49 11.61 -4.48
C ALA A 67 4.54 10.77 -3.60
N VAL A 68 3.51 11.38 -3.02
CA VAL A 68 2.46 10.71 -2.25
C VAL A 68 1.63 9.82 -3.17
N GLU A 69 1.11 10.37 -4.28
CA GLU A 69 0.28 9.63 -5.23
C GLU A 69 1.04 8.45 -5.85
N ARG A 70 2.33 8.62 -6.19
CA ARG A 70 3.19 7.53 -6.69
C ARG A 70 3.36 6.41 -5.68
N ARG A 71 3.52 6.71 -4.39
CA ARG A 71 3.63 5.68 -3.35
C ARG A 71 2.31 4.95 -3.14
N ALA A 72 1.20 5.70 -3.07
CA ALA A 72 -0.14 5.15 -2.98
C ALA A 72 -0.45 4.22 -4.17
N ALA A 73 -0.15 4.65 -5.39
CA ALA A 73 -0.27 3.83 -6.58
C ALA A 73 0.62 2.58 -6.52
N GLY A 74 1.86 2.70 -6.04
CA GLY A 74 2.79 1.58 -5.92
C GLY A 74 2.27 0.49 -5.00
N VAL A 75 1.79 0.85 -3.81
CA VAL A 75 1.19 -0.08 -2.85
C VAL A 75 -0.09 -0.69 -3.42
N GLN A 76 -0.96 0.14 -4.01
CA GLN A 76 -2.21 -0.31 -4.61
C GLN A 76 -1.99 -1.35 -5.71
N LEU A 77 -1.06 -1.09 -6.62
CA LEU A 77 -0.78 -1.99 -7.75
C LEU A 77 -0.19 -3.32 -7.29
N ILE A 78 0.68 -3.33 -6.26
CA ILE A 78 1.17 -4.58 -5.66
C ILE A 78 -0.01 -5.38 -5.10
N TYR A 79 -0.87 -4.74 -4.32
CA TYR A 79 -2.04 -5.41 -3.76
C TYR A 79 -2.95 -5.99 -4.85
N ASP A 80 -3.32 -5.18 -5.85
CA ASP A 80 -4.22 -5.62 -6.92
C ASP A 80 -3.65 -6.81 -7.70
N GLY A 81 -2.34 -6.81 -7.96
CA GLY A 81 -1.66 -7.91 -8.62
C GLY A 81 -1.63 -9.20 -7.78
N LEU A 82 -1.28 -9.10 -6.50
CA LEU A 82 -1.26 -10.27 -5.59
C LEU A 82 -2.67 -10.79 -5.33
N ARG A 83 -3.65 -9.91 -5.14
CA ARG A 83 -5.06 -10.30 -5.00
C ARG A 83 -5.57 -11.05 -6.25
N LEU A 84 -5.22 -10.57 -7.45
CA LEU A 84 -5.57 -11.23 -8.69
C LEU A 84 -4.89 -12.61 -8.81
N THR A 85 -3.61 -12.72 -8.43
CA THR A 85 -2.90 -14.00 -8.39
C THR A 85 -3.60 -14.99 -7.45
N ARG A 86 -4.00 -14.56 -6.25
CA ARG A 86 -4.77 -15.37 -5.31
C ARG A 86 -6.10 -15.83 -5.92
N GLN A 87 -6.83 -14.92 -6.55
CA GLN A 87 -8.09 -15.24 -7.22
C GLN A 87 -7.90 -16.28 -8.32
N LEU A 88 -6.89 -16.13 -9.16
CA LEU A 88 -6.58 -17.09 -10.23
C LEU A 88 -6.23 -18.48 -9.69
N SER A 89 -5.52 -18.54 -8.55
CA SER A 89 -5.21 -19.81 -7.87
C SER A 89 -6.48 -20.51 -7.36
N HIS A 90 -7.46 -19.74 -6.86
CA HIS A 90 -8.70 -20.31 -6.33
C HIS A 90 -9.70 -20.69 -7.42
N ASP A 91 -9.83 -19.86 -8.47
CA ASP A 91 -10.84 -20.04 -9.52
C ASP A 91 -10.42 -21.05 -10.57
N GLU A 92 -9.13 -21.35 -10.70
CA GLU A 92 -8.53 -22.27 -11.65
C GLU A 92 -9.16 -22.16 -13.07
N PRO A 93 -9.14 -20.97 -13.73
CA PRO A 93 -9.88 -20.74 -14.98
C PRO A 93 -9.46 -21.70 -16.09
N TRP A 94 -8.24 -22.24 -16.03
CA TRP A 94 -7.76 -23.25 -17.00
C TRP A 94 -8.53 -24.57 -16.93
N ARG A 95 -9.11 -24.91 -15.78
CA ARG A 95 -9.90 -26.12 -15.55
C ARG A 95 -11.37 -25.92 -15.85
N THR A 96 -11.84 -24.66 -15.75
CA THR A 96 -13.26 -24.30 -15.89
C THR A 96 -13.62 -23.75 -17.27
N GLY A 97 -12.69 -23.76 -18.24
CA GLY A 97 -12.90 -23.30 -19.61
C GLY A 97 -12.61 -21.82 -19.87
N GLY A 98 -12.14 -21.08 -18.86
CA GLY A 98 -11.76 -19.66 -18.94
C GLY A 98 -10.29 -19.40 -19.30
N LYS A 99 -9.63 -20.31 -20.03
CA LYS A 99 -8.20 -20.28 -20.29
C LYS A 99 -7.70 -18.96 -20.87
N GLU A 100 -8.35 -18.42 -21.91
CA GLU A 100 -7.87 -17.17 -22.54
C GLU A 100 -7.90 -15.98 -21.59
N THR A 101 -8.92 -15.89 -20.75
CA THR A 101 -9.04 -14.86 -19.73
C THR A 101 -8.02 -15.08 -18.64
N GLY A 102 -7.84 -16.32 -18.18
CA GLY A 102 -6.83 -16.67 -17.16
C GLY A 102 -5.41 -16.36 -17.62
N ASP A 103 -5.05 -16.71 -18.87
CA ASP A 103 -3.73 -16.39 -19.44
C ASP A 103 -3.49 -14.87 -19.50
N LEU A 104 -4.52 -14.09 -19.84
CA LEU A 104 -4.43 -12.63 -19.83
C LEU A 104 -4.32 -12.06 -18.42
N ASP A 105 -5.08 -12.59 -17.47
CA ASP A 105 -5.10 -12.12 -16.07
C ASP A 105 -3.79 -12.45 -15.34
N VAL A 106 -3.08 -13.52 -15.70
CA VAL A 106 -1.69 -13.74 -15.22
C VAL A 106 -0.79 -12.58 -15.65
N LEU A 107 -0.84 -12.19 -16.94
CA LEU A 107 -0.04 -11.05 -17.43
C LEU A 107 -0.45 -9.73 -16.76
N VAL A 108 -1.74 -9.54 -16.50
CA VAL A 108 -2.23 -8.39 -15.72
C VAL A 108 -1.60 -8.38 -14.34
N ALA A 109 -1.65 -9.49 -13.61
CA ALA A 109 -1.08 -9.59 -12.26
C ALA A 109 0.43 -9.29 -12.26
N ASP A 110 1.18 -9.86 -13.20
CA ASP A 110 2.62 -9.62 -13.35
C ASP A 110 2.94 -8.14 -13.59
N VAL A 111 2.21 -7.50 -14.50
CA VAL A 111 2.41 -6.06 -14.80
C VAL A 111 2.08 -5.20 -13.60
N LEU A 112 0.98 -5.47 -12.89
CA LEU A 112 0.58 -4.72 -11.71
C LEU A 112 1.66 -4.78 -10.63
N VAL A 113 2.13 -5.97 -10.28
CA VAL A 113 3.19 -6.15 -9.28
C VAL A 113 4.48 -5.46 -9.73
N ALA A 114 4.90 -5.65 -10.99
CA ALA A 114 6.12 -5.05 -11.53
C ALA A 114 6.07 -3.51 -11.50
N ARG A 115 4.93 -2.91 -11.86
CA ARG A 115 4.72 -1.45 -11.81
C ARG A 115 4.73 -0.93 -10.37
N GLY A 116 4.08 -1.63 -9.46
CA GLY A 116 4.11 -1.29 -8.05
C GLY A 116 5.54 -1.27 -7.49
N PHE A 117 6.34 -2.31 -7.78
CA PHE A 117 7.76 -2.34 -7.41
C PHE A 117 8.55 -1.20 -8.04
N TYR A 118 8.34 -0.90 -9.33
CA TYR A 118 9.02 0.21 -10.00
C TYR A 118 8.77 1.54 -9.28
N LEU A 119 7.52 1.80 -8.87
CA LEU A 119 7.15 3.02 -8.16
C LEU A 119 7.76 3.11 -6.76
N LEU A 120 7.93 1.97 -6.06
CA LEU A 120 8.47 1.91 -4.70
C LEU A 120 9.98 1.70 -4.64
N SER A 121 10.66 1.31 -5.73
CA SER A 121 12.06 0.86 -5.75
C SER A 121 13.07 1.86 -5.18
N ARG A 122 12.76 3.15 -5.23
CA ARG A 122 13.62 4.23 -4.69
C ARG A 122 13.10 4.80 -3.38
N THR A 123 12.25 4.07 -2.70
CA THR A 123 11.66 4.45 -1.41
C THR A 123 12.11 3.49 -0.33
N LYS A 124 11.88 3.85 0.91
CA LYS A 124 12.15 2.99 2.07
C LYS A 124 11.22 1.79 2.16
N ALA A 125 10.09 1.84 1.44
CA ALA A 125 9.14 0.74 1.35
C ALA A 125 9.59 -0.39 0.42
N ALA A 126 10.69 -0.24 -0.32
CA ALA A 126 11.15 -1.23 -1.30
C ALA A 126 11.41 -2.60 -0.66
N GLU A 127 12.06 -2.63 0.51
CA GLU A 127 12.34 -3.87 1.24
C GLU A 127 11.04 -4.51 1.73
N THR A 128 10.16 -3.74 2.37
CA THR A 128 8.86 -4.21 2.84
C THR A 128 7.99 -4.73 1.69
N ALA A 129 8.05 -4.09 0.51
CA ALA A 129 7.34 -4.59 -0.67
C ALA A 129 7.85 -5.99 -1.10
N VAL A 130 9.16 -6.22 -1.05
CA VAL A 130 9.75 -7.54 -1.34
C VAL A 130 9.32 -8.56 -0.29
N GLU A 131 9.32 -8.19 0.99
CA GLU A 131 8.86 -9.05 2.08
C GLU A 131 7.39 -9.44 1.90
N THR A 132 6.51 -8.49 1.57
CA THR A 132 5.07 -8.73 1.30
C THR A 132 4.88 -9.78 0.19
N VAL A 133 5.60 -9.65 -0.92
CA VAL A 133 5.48 -10.63 -2.03
C VAL A 133 6.04 -12.00 -1.65
N ARG A 134 7.12 -12.04 -0.86
CA ARG A 134 7.67 -13.32 -0.35
C ARG A 134 6.73 -14.00 0.62
N ALA A 135 6.14 -13.26 1.57
CA ALA A 135 5.17 -13.77 2.52
C ALA A 135 3.95 -14.32 1.78
N PHE A 136 3.41 -13.56 0.82
CA PHE A 136 2.30 -14.00 -0.01
C PHE A 136 2.61 -15.33 -0.74
N GLY A 137 3.77 -15.44 -1.39
CA GLY A 137 4.17 -16.67 -2.09
C GLY A 137 4.30 -17.86 -1.14
N HIS A 138 4.82 -17.65 0.06
CA HIS A 138 4.91 -18.67 1.11
C HIS A 138 3.51 -19.13 1.54
N ASP A 139 2.64 -18.19 1.88
CA ASP A 139 1.29 -18.46 2.39
C ASP A 139 0.43 -19.18 1.35
N GLN A 140 0.48 -18.77 0.08
CA GLN A 140 -0.26 -19.46 -0.97
C GLN A 140 0.25 -20.89 -1.20
N THR A 141 1.57 -21.13 -1.06
CA THR A 141 2.14 -22.47 -1.16
C THR A 141 1.70 -23.36 0.01
N LEU A 142 1.70 -22.82 1.23
CA LEU A 142 1.20 -23.54 2.41
C LEU A 142 -0.30 -23.82 2.32
N ARG A 143 -1.07 -22.83 1.87
CA ARG A 143 -2.52 -22.97 1.70
C ARG A 143 -2.89 -24.13 0.76
N GLU A 144 -2.12 -24.34 -0.30
CA GLU A 144 -2.30 -25.46 -1.23
C GLU A 144 -2.07 -26.82 -0.53
N THR A 145 -1.14 -26.86 0.44
CA THR A 145 -0.76 -28.08 1.15
C THR A 145 -1.65 -28.34 2.36
N ASP A 146 -1.91 -27.32 3.16
CA ASP A 146 -2.55 -27.43 4.47
C ASP A 146 -4.06 -27.13 4.43
N GLU A 147 -4.56 -26.64 3.27
CA GLU A 147 -5.96 -26.25 3.03
C GLU A 147 -6.48 -25.22 4.07
N ASP A 148 -5.58 -24.40 4.64
CA ASP A 148 -5.95 -23.39 5.64
C ASP A 148 -6.35 -22.05 4.98
N PRO A 149 -7.65 -21.69 4.95
CA PRO A 149 -8.11 -20.44 4.37
C PRO A 149 -7.71 -19.21 5.21
N ALA A 150 -7.21 -19.40 6.44
CA ALA A 150 -6.75 -18.28 7.27
C ALA A 150 -5.53 -17.59 6.64
N LEU A 151 -4.69 -18.32 5.91
CA LEU A 151 -3.52 -17.80 5.23
C LEU A 151 -3.85 -16.73 4.16
N ASP A 152 -5.06 -16.76 3.61
CA ASP A 152 -5.50 -15.76 2.64
C ASP A 152 -5.60 -14.34 3.22
N ARG A 153 -5.76 -14.19 4.54
CA ARG A 153 -5.87 -12.89 5.21
C ARG A 153 -4.54 -12.19 5.44
N ASN A 154 -3.45 -12.95 5.42
CA ASN A 154 -2.11 -12.40 5.65
C ASN A 154 -1.74 -11.36 4.60
N LEU A 155 -2.23 -11.50 3.36
CA LEU A 155 -2.00 -10.51 2.30
C LEU A 155 -2.49 -9.11 2.70
N GLU A 156 -3.70 -9.00 3.25
CA GLU A 156 -4.27 -7.72 3.67
C GLU A 156 -3.47 -7.13 4.84
N ALA A 157 -3.05 -7.96 5.78
CA ALA A 157 -2.20 -7.57 6.90
C ALA A 157 -0.85 -7.01 6.43
N ASP A 158 -0.17 -7.74 5.56
CA ASP A 158 1.13 -7.34 5.01
C ASP A 158 1.03 -6.06 4.17
N VAL A 159 -0.05 -5.90 3.41
CA VAL A 159 -0.28 -4.71 2.58
C VAL A 159 -0.59 -3.48 3.45
N VAL A 160 -1.30 -3.62 4.56
CA VAL A 160 -1.49 -2.53 5.53
C VAL A 160 -0.14 -2.09 6.10
N ARG A 161 0.71 -3.03 6.49
CA ARG A 161 2.08 -2.74 6.93
C ARG A 161 2.88 -2.01 5.86
N LEU A 162 2.84 -2.49 4.62
CA LEU A 162 3.50 -1.84 3.48
C LEU A 162 2.99 -0.42 3.25
N ALA A 163 1.67 -0.19 3.32
CA ALA A 163 1.05 1.11 3.12
C ALA A 163 1.52 2.13 4.16
N ILE A 164 1.58 1.74 5.44
CA ILE A 164 2.05 2.61 6.53
C ILE A 164 3.52 2.94 6.35
N VAL A 165 4.36 1.94 6.06
CA VAL A 165 5.80 2.13 5.81
C VAL A 165 6.04 3.04 4.60
N ALA A 166 5.28 2.85 3.52
CA ALA A 166 5.38 3.67 2.32
C ALA A 166 4.97 5.13 2.57
N GLY A 167 3.92 5.35 3.34
CA GLY A 167 3.43 6.68 3.69
C GLY A 167 4.35 7.40 4.67
N ALA A 168 4.57 6.83 5.86
CA ALA A 168 5.37 7.44 6.91
C ALA A 168 6.83 7.66 6.49
N GLY A 169 7.39 6.79 5.67
CA GLY A 169 8.75 6.90 5.15
C GLY A 169 8.98 8.00 4.09
N LEU A 170 8.01 8.87 3.81
CA LEU A 170 8.18 9.90 2.79
C LEU A 170 9.13 11.03 3.23
N ARG A 171 9.10 11.43 4.48
CA ARG A 171 9.87 12.55 5.03
C ARG A 171 10.98 12.12 5.99
N GLU A 172 10.89 10.97 6.58
CA GLU A 172 11.83 10.53 7.61
C GLU A 172 13.08 9.85 7.04
N THR A 173 14.23 10.11 7.65
CA THR A 173 15.50 9.44 7.31
C THR A 173 15.47 7.97 7.77
N ALA A 174 14.74 7.66 8.84
CA ALA A 174 14.42 6.31 9.30
C ALA A 174 12.99 6.29 9.83
N LEU A 175 12.30 5.15 9.70
CA LEU A 175 10.99 4.96 10.35
C LEU A 175 11.20 4.97 11.87
N SER A 176 10.31 5.67 12.59
CA SER A 176 10.35 5.61 14.04
C SER A 176 9.96 4.21 14.53
N PRO A 177 10.49 3.74 15.66
CA PRO A 177 10.06 2.46 16.24
C PRO A 177 8.55 2.41 16.45
N GLY A 178 7.91 3.51 16.85
CA GLY A 178 6.48 3.61 17.06
C GLY A 178 5.66 3.38 15.79
N VAL A 179 6.11 3.91 14.63
CA VAL A 179 5.46 3.64 13.33
C VAL A 179 5.56 2.16 12.97
N THR A 180 6.72 1.54 13.19
CA THR A 180 6.93 0.12 12.92
C THR A 180 6.05 -0.77 13.81
N GLU A 181 5.95 -0.44 15.09
CA GLU A 181 5.09 -1.15 16.04
C GLU A 181 3.60 -1.00 15.69
N LEU A 182 3.17 0.22 15.34
CA LEU A 182 1.80 0.46 14.90
C LEU A 182 1.47 -0.31 13.62
N ALA A 183 2.36 -0.32 12.64
CA ALA A 183 2.17 -1.08 11.41
C ALA A 183 2.00 -2.58 11.69
N THR A 184 2.80 -3.14 12.61
CA THR A 184 2.71 -4.54 13.03
C THR A 184 1.40 -4.81 13.78
N THR A 185 0.97 -3.91 14.66
CA THR A 185 -0.28 -4.06 15.43
C THR A 185 -1.49 -4.04 14.50
N LEU A 186 -1.53 -3.09 13.57
CA LEU A 186 -2.62 -3.00 12.58
C LEU A 186 -2.65 -4.21 11.65
N ALA A 187 -1.49 -4.69 11.19
CA ALA A 187 -1.43 -5.91 10.41
C ALA A 187 -2.06 -7.08 11.16
N GLY A 188 -1.71 -7.30 12.44
CA GLY A 188 -2.32 -8.34 13.26
C GLY A 188 -3.85 -8.21 13.44
N GLU A 189 -4.39 -6.99 13.44
CA GLU A 189 -5.84 -6.79 13.45
C GLU A 189 -6.50 -7.32 12.15
N PHE A 190 -5.83 -7.20 11.01
CA PHE A 190 -6.32 -7.74 9.73
C PHE A 190 -6.21 -9.26 9.64
N GLU A 191 -5.18 -9.87 10.18
CA GLU A 191 -5.04 -11.34 10.25
C GLU A 191 -6.21 -12.02 10.98
N THR A 192 -6.85 -11.32 11.90
CA THR A 192 -8.00 -11.82 12.67
C THR A 192 -9.36 -11.53 12.02
N GLN A 193 -9.40 -10.86 10.86
CA GLN A 193 -10.67 -10.58 10.16
C GLN A 193 -11.34 -11.88 9.68
N PRO A 194 -12.68 -11.92 9.67
CA PRO A 194 -13.43 -13.13 9.29
C PRO A 194 -13.33 -13.45 7.78
N THR A 195 -12.99 -12.48 6.95
CA THR A 195 -12.93 -12.61 5.49
C THR A 195 -11.61 -12.07 4.94
N ALA A 196 -11.08 -12.73 3.91
CA ALA A 196 -9.98 -12.18 3.12
C ALA A 196 -10.49 -11.06 2.20
N GLY A 197 -9.74 -10.00 2.10
CA GLY A 197 -10.02 -8.84 1.27
C GLY A 197 -10.32 -7.58 2.08
N PHE A 198 -10.04 -6.44 1.49
CA PHE A 198 -10.39 -5.16 2.10
C PHE A 198 -11.88 -4.92 1.96
N LEU A 199 -12.53 -4.73 3.09
CA LEU A 199 -13.88 -4.19 3.16
C LEU A 199 -13.88 -2.75 2.63
N ASP A 200 -15.05 -2.21 2.32
CA ASP A 200 -15.18 -0.82 1.89
C ASP A 200 -14.49 0.14 2.87
N VAL A 201 -13.99 1.25 2.34
CA VAL A 201 -13.25 2.27 3.10
C VAL A 201 -13.99 2.73 4.35
N GLU A 202 -15.33 2.71 4.33
CA GLU A 202 -16.19 3.06 5.46
C GLU A 202 -16.06 2.10 6.65
N ASN A 203 -15.64 0.86 6.41
CA ASN A 203 -15.45 -0.15 7.47
C ASN A 203 -14.05 -0.13 8.08
N LEU A 204 -13.07 0.50 7.43
CA LEU A 204 -11.83 0.85 8.09
C LEU A 204 -12.10 2.09 8.95
N ALA A 205 -11.82 2.03 10.23
CA ALA A 205 -11.87 3.21 11.10
C ALA A 205 -10.69 4.16 10.74
N LEU A 206 -10.77 4.77 9.53
CA LEU A 206 -9.69 5.58 8.95
C LEU A 206 -9.32 6.78 9.84
N GLU A 207 -10.32 7.41 10.49
CA GLU A 207 -10.09 8.49 11.45
C GLU A 207 -9.24 7.99 12.62
N THR A 208 -9.60 6.82 13.18
CA THR A 208 -8.83 6.19 14.25
C THR A 208 -7.41 5.83 13.81
N LEU A 209 -7.22 5.42 12.56
CA LEU A 209 -5.90 5.13 12.00
C LEU A 209 -5.04 6.40 11.91
N VAL A 210 -5.62 7.50 11.45
CA VAL A 210 -4.92 8.80 11.39
C VAL A 210 -4.49 9.26 12.78
N ASP A 211 -5.39 9.18 13.77
CA ASP A 211 -5.08 9.54 15.16
C ASP A 211 -3.97 8.66 15.74
N ARG A 212 -4.03 7.34 15.50
CA ARG A 212 -3.00 6.40 15.95
C ARG A 212 -1.64 6.66 15.29
N LEU A 213 -1.62 6.98 14.00
CA LEU A 213 -0.41 7.34 13.28
C LEU A 213 0.18 8.66 13.78
N ALA A 214 -0.66 9.68 13.97
CA ALA A 214 -0.22 10.97 14.52
C ALA A 214 0.41 10.82 15.91
N ALA A 215 -0.15 9.96 16.75
CA ALA A 215 0.35 9.72 18.11
C ALA A 215 1.74 9.06 18.17
N VAL A 216 2.14 8.32 17.14
CA VAL A 216 3.45 7.62 17.10
C VAL A 216 4.48 8.30 16.21
N THR A 217 4.06 9.30 15.43
CA THR A 217 4.98 10.10 14.62
C THR A 217 5.63 11.14 15.53
N PRO A 218 6.97 11.19 15.64
CA PRO A 218 7.63 12.15 16.50
C PRO A 218 7.29 13.57 16.04
N ASP A 219 6.78 14.38 16.97
CA ASP A 219 6.67 15.81 16.77
C ASP A 219 8.09 16.34 16.51
N SER A 220 8.31 16.98 15.36
CA SER A 220 9.58 17.62 15.02
C SER A 220 9.74 18.87 15.89
N GLY A 221 9.72 18.67 17.22
CA GLY A 221 9.86 19.69 18.23
C GLY A 221 11.15 20.45 17.99
N VAL A 222 10.96 21.73 17.73
CA VAL A 222 11.96 22.80 17.77
C VAL A 222 12.95 22.53 18.89
N GLY A 223 14.23 22.31 18.52
CA GLY A 223 15.30 22.16 19.48
C GLY A 223 15.26 23.29 20.49
N GLU A 224 15.08 22.96 21.75
CA GLU A 224 15.32 23.87 22.85
C GLU A 224 16.75 24.43 22.71
N GLY A 225 16.80 25.71 22.41
CA GLY A 225 18.05 26.44 22.34
C GLY A 225 18.80 26.29 23.65
N LEU A 226 19.94 25.63 23.57
CA LEU A 226 20.98 25.74 24.60
C LEU A 226 21.40 27.21 24.70
N THR A 227 20.76 27.95 25.59
CA THR A 227 21.29 29.19 26.10
C THR A 227 22.47 28.82 26.98
N THR A 228 23.66 28.77 26.40
CA THR A 228 24.93 28.89 27.16
C THR A 228 24.98 30.29 27.73
N SER A 229 24.60 30.41 28.96
CA SER A 229 24.98 31.56 29.80
C SER A 229 26.51 31.52 30.01
N VAL A 230 27.19 32.42 29.34
CA VAL A 230 28.59 32.75 29.69
C VAL A 230 28.51 33.83 30.75
N ASP A 231 28.72 33.47 31.99
CA ASP A 231 29.08 34.39 33.05
C ASP A 231 30.59 34.45 33.18
N ASP A 232 31.10 35.66 33.23
CA ASP A 232 32.38 36.25 33.55
C ASP A 232 33.51 35.39 34.11
#